data_df6c927a85555d83c058976a571e895c
#
_entry.id   df6c927a85555d83c058976a571e895c
#
_cell.length_a   1.000
_cell.length_b   1.000
_cell.length_c   1.000
_cell.angle_alpha   90.00
_cell.angle_beta   90.00
_cell.angle_gamma   90.00
#
_symmetry.space_group_name_H-M   'P 1'
#
loop_
_entity.id
_entity.type
_entity.pdbx_description
1 polymer ?
#
loop_
_entity_poly.entity_id
_entity_poly.type
_entity_poly.pdbx_seq_one_letter_code
_entity_poly.pdbx_strand_id
1 'polypeptide(L)'
;MSAEKIGDIKEQLKSITDSQLAQFIETYGSDERGGVIKLVDSAKKRLDKYEKELIRTEGLKKYEREYASYAHICGIDEVGRGPLAGPVVACAVILPKDCDILYINDSKKLTAAKRDELYDVIMEKAVSVGIGMASHERIDEINILQATYEAMRQAIGKLDPAPDLTLNDAVTIPGVDIKQVPIIKGDAKSISIGAASIVAKVTRDRMMVEYDNIYPGYGFASNKGYGSAEHIKALKEIGPSPIHRASFIHNFI
;
A
#
# COMPACT_ATOMS: atom_id res chain seq x y z
N MET A 1 45.01 -20.22 -10.43
CA MET A 1 43.71 -20.44 -9.69
C MET A 1 42.67 -20.84 -10.72
N SER A 2 41.91 -21.92 -10.54
CA SER A 2 40.87 -22.30 -11.50
C SER A 2 39.76 -21.22 -11.47
N ALA A 3 39.33 -20.79 -12.66
CA ALA A 3 38.24 -19.82 -12.78
C ALA A 3 37.00 -20.36 -12.09
N GLU A 4 36.31 -19.51 -11.31
CA GLU A 4 35.07 -19.83 -10.63
C GLU A 4 34.02 -20.37 -11.61
N LYS A 5 33.22 -21.35 -11.21
CA LYS A 5 32.22 -21.96 -12.11
C LYS A 5 31.07 -20.98 -12.37
N ILE A 6 30.59 -20.93 -13.62
CA ILE A 6 29.47 -20.04 -14.00
C ILE A 6 28.22 -20.29 -13.14
N GLY A 7 28.02 -21.56 -12.71
CA GLY A 7 26.92 -21.90 -11.79
C GLY A 7 27.02 -21.19 -10.44
N ASP A 8 28.20 -21.13 -9.87
CA ASP A 8 28.45 -20.49 -8.57
C ASP A 8 28.26 -18.96 -8.66
N ILE A 9 28.75 -18.33 -9.74
CA ILE A 9 28.55 -16.91 -10.05
C ILE A 9 27.05 -16.59 -10.20
N LYS A 10 26.28 -17.50 -10.83
CA LYS A 10 24.82 -17.34 -10.97
C LYS A 10 24.11 -17.39 -9.62
N GLU A 11 24.46 -18.32 -8.74
CA GLU A 11 23.88 -18.39 -7.39
C GLU A 11 24.29 -17.16 -6.56
N GLN A 12 25.51 -16.68 -6.69
CA GLN A 12 25.95 -15.44 -6.06
C GLN A 12 25.09 -14.25 -6.52
N LEU A 13 24.82 -14.08 -7.83
CA LEU A 13 23.96 -13.00 -8.35
C LEU A 13 22.54 -13.06 -7.80
N LYS A 14 22.00 -14.26 -7.52
CA LYS A 14 20.68 -14.42 -6.92
C LYS A 14 20.64 -14.04 -5.45
N SER A 15 21.72 -14.29 -4.71
CA SER A 15 21.79 -14.10 -3.25
C SER A 15 22.13 -12.67 -2.83
N ILE A 16 22.79 -11.89 -3.70
CA ILE A 16 23.17 -10.51 -3.37
C ILE A 16 22.01 -9.54 -3.40
N THR A 17 22.09 -8.51 -2.55
CA THR A 17 21.15 -7.39 -2.52
C THR A 17 21.38 -6.44 -3.69
N ASP A 18 20.38 -5.57 -3.98
CA ASP A 18 20.51 -4.60 -5.08
C ASP A 18 21.65 -3.61 -4.86
N SER A 19 21.97 -3.26 -3.62
CA SER A 19 23.11 -2.40 -3.27
C SER A 19 24.48 -3.03 -3.56
N GLN A 20 24.56 -4.35 -3.68
CA GLN A 20 25.81 -5.08 -3.97
C GLN A 20 26.04 -5.33 -5.47
N LEU A 21 25.09 -4.95 -6.34
CA LEU A 21 25.16 -5.19 -7.78
C LEU A 21 26.35 -4.48 -8.46
N ALA A 22 26.67 -3.26 -8.03
CA ALA A 22 27.82 -2.52 -8.57
C ALA A 22 29.13 -3.28 -8.36
N GLN A 23 29.35 -3.83 -7.16
CA GLN A 23 30.53 -4.63 -6.83
C GLN A 23 30.57 -5.94 -7.62
N PHE A 24 29.41 -6.60 -7.81
CA PHE A 24 29.32 -7.78 -8.66
C PHE A 24 29.73 -7.48 -10.10
N ILE A 25 29.23 -6.37 -10.67
CA ILE A 25 29.56 -5.94 -12.03
C ILE A 25 31.06 -5.61 -12.16
N GLU A 26 31.65 -4.96 -11.16
CA GLU A 26 33.10 -4.68 -11.13
C GLU A 26 33.94 -5.98 -11.10
N THR A 27 33.51 -6.93 -10.25
CA THR A 27 34.24 -8.21 -10.07
C THR A 27 34.25 -9.06 -11.34
N TYR A 28 33.11 -9.15 -12.04
CA TYR A 28 32.93 -10.05 -13.17
C TYR A 28 32.88 -9.37 -14.54
N GLY A 29 32.96 -8.02 -14.57
CA GLY A 29 32.80 -7.23 -15.80
C GLY A 29 33.84 -7.46 -16.89
N SER A 30 35.03 -7.96 -16.54
CA SER A 30 36.12 -8.30 -17.47
C SER A 30 36.16 -9.78 -17.88
N ASP A 31 35.21 -10.61 -17.40
CA ASP A 31 35.16 -12.03 -17.73
C ASP A 31 34.59 -12.26 -19.13
N GLU A 32 35.38 -12.82 -20.04
CA GLU A 32 35.02 -13.01 -21.45
C GLU A 32 34.13 -14.23 -21.71
N ARG A 33 33.84 -15.06 -20.70
CA ARG A 33 32.99 -16.24 -20.85
C ARG A 33 31.53 -15.80 -21.13
N GLY A 34 30.96 -16.25 -22.24
CA GLY A 34 29.63 -15.85 -22.69
C GLY A 34 28.50 -16.06 -21.65
N GLY A 35 28.64 -17.05 -20.77
CA GLY A 35 27.70 -17.26 -19.64
C GLY A 35 27.83 -16.17 -18.57
N VAL A 36 29.03 -15.69 -18.25
CA VAL A 36 29.29 -14.63 -17.27
C VAL A 36 28.85 -13.27 -17.84
N ILE A 37 29.14 -13.00 -19.12
CA ILE A 37 28.66 -11.77 -19.78
C ILE A 37 27.17 -11.61 -19.64
N LYS A 38 26.37 -12.67 -19.86
CA LYS A 38 24.90 -12.62 -19.68
C LYS A 38 24.48 -12.34 -18.23
N LEU A 39 25.21 -12.84 -17.24
CA LEU A 39 24.97 -12.56 -15.83
C LEU A 39 25.27 -11.10 -15.49
N VAL A 40 26.41 -10.57 -15.98
CA VAL A 40 26.79 -9.15 -15.82
C VAL A 40 25.77 -8.23 -16.49
N ASP A 41 25.28 -8.56 -17.69
CA ASP A 41 24.23 -7.77 -18.36
C ASP A 41 22.91 -7.80 -17.60
N SER A 42 22.57 -8.94 -16.98
CA SER A 42 21.41 -9.05 -16.09
C SER A 42 21.59 -8.19 -14.84
N ALA A 43 22.78 -8.22 -14.23
CA ALA A 43 23.12 -7.40 -13.06
C ALA A 43 23.05 -5.90 -13.40
N LYS A 44 23.57 -5.46 -14.56
CA LYS A 44 23.46 -4.06 -15.02
C LYS A 44 22.03 -3.60 -15.18
N LYS A 45 21.16 -4.43 -15.78
CA LYS A 45 19.74 -4.12 -15.92
C LYS A 45 19.01 -4.04 -14.57
N ARG A 46 19.40 -4.89 -13.61
CA ARG A 46 18.85 -4.87 -12.25
C ARG A 46 19.32 -3.63 -11.50
N LEU A 47 20.59 -3.24 -11.64
CA LEU A 47 21.16 -2.03 -11.05
C LEU A 47 20.47 -0.76 -11.59
N ASP A 48 20.29 -0.63 -12.91
CA ASP A 48 19.59 0.51 -13.53
C ASP A 48 18.16 0.67 -12.99
N LYS A 49 17.43 -0.45 -12.79
CA LYS A 49 16.10 -0.43 -12.18
C LYS A 49 16.15 0.03 -10.71
N TYR A 50 17.13 -0.43 -9.96
CA TYR A 50 17.31 -0.06 -8.56
C TYR A 50 17.65 1.42 -8.40
N GLU A 51 18.56 1.96 -9.22
CA GLU A 51 18.93 3.37 -9.22
C GLU A 51 17.75 4.27 -9.59
N LYS A 52 16.94 3.89 -10.60
CA LYS A 52 15.70 4.59 -10.95
C LYS A 52 14.70 4.58 -9.81
N GLU A 53 14.61 3.47 -9.09
CA GLU A 53 13.72 3.35 -7.94
C GLU A 53 14.17 4.21 -6.76
N LEU A 54 15.47 4.30 -6.50
CA LEU A 54 16.03 5.22 -5.51
C LEU A 54 15.65 6.67 -5.81
N ILE A 55 15.84 7.11 -7.06
CA ILE A 55 15.49 8.46 -7.50
C ILE A 55 13.98 8.70 -7.35
N ARG A 56 13.16 7.71 -7.75
CA ARG A 56 11.69 7.80 -7.64
C ARG A 56 11.25 7.93 -6.17
N THR A 57 11.80 7.10 -5.29
CA THR A 57 11.48 7.11 -3.86
C THR A 57 11.89 8.42 -3.21
N GLU A 58 13.06 8.97 -3.59
CA GLU A 58 13.47 10.30 -3.16
C GLU A 58 12.49 11.41 -3.60
N GLY A 59 11.92 11.27 -4.80
CA GLY A 59 10.87 12.17 -5.28
C GLY A 59 9.57 12.10 -4.47
N LEU A 60 9.22 10.92 -3.93
CA LEU A 60 8.05 10.73 -3.06
C LEU A 60 8.18 11.41 -1.69
N LYS A 61 9.39 11.70 -1.24
CA LYS A 61 9.65 12.38 0.05
C LYS A 61 9.53 13.90 -0.01
N LYS A 62 9.04 14.45 -1.13
CA LYS A 62 8.98 15.91 -1.34
C LYS A 62 8.21 16.63 -0.24
N TYR A 63 7.01 16.15 0.10
CA TYR A 63 6.16 16.80 1.10
C TYR A 63 6.71 16.60 2.52
N GLU A 64 7.22 15.43 2.84
CA GLU A 64 7.85 15.14 4.12
C GLU A 64 9.07 16.06 4.36
N ARG A 65 9.83 16.39 3.29
CA ARG A 65 10.93 17.37 3.37
C ARG A 65 10.45 18.80 3.47
N GLU A 66 9.41 19.18 2.73
CA GLU A 66 8.81 20.52 2.79
C GLU A 66 8.34 20.85 4.20
N TYR A 67 7.85 19.85 4.92
CA TYR A 67 7.35 19.98 6.29
C TYR A 67 8.30 19.38 7.34
N ALA A 68 9.60 19.25 7.08
CA ALA A 68 10.57 18.58 7.95
C ALA A 68 10.73 19.21 9.35
N SER A 69 10.23 20.44 9.56
CA SER A 69 10.17 21.09 10.88
C SER A 69 9.17 20.44 11.84
N TYR A 70 8.18 19.70 11.33
CA TYR A 70 7.25 18.93 12.13
C TYR A 70 7.91 17.63 12.62
N ALA A 71 7.61 17.22 13.86
CA ALA A 71 8.24 16.04 14.45
C ALA A 71 7.63 14.74 13.90
N HIS A 72 6.30 14.69 13.81
CA HIS A 72 5.53 13.49 13.45
C HIS A 72 4.56 13.78 12.31
N ILE A 73 5.06 13.65 11.09
CA ILE A 73 4.26 13.79 9.87
C ILE A 73 3.52 12.48 9.61
N CYS A 74 2.19 12.53 9.52
CA CYS A 74 1.35 11.37 9.27
C CYS A 74 0.80 11.40 7.84
N GLY A 75 0.97 10.32 7.07
CA GLY A 75 0.24 10.10 5.82
C GLY A 75 -1.08 9.37 6.08
N ILE A 76 -2.15 9.76 5.39
CA ILE A 76 -3.50 9.19 5.56
C ILE A 76 -4.11 8.87 4.20
N ASP A 77 -4.66 7.66 4.08
CA ASP A 77 -5.43 7.20 2.92
C ASP A 77 -6.56 6.25 3.35
N GLU A 78 -7.54 6.02 2.47
CA GLU A 78 -8.65 5.12 2.69
C GLU A 78 -8.86 4.15 1.53
N VAL A 79 -9.54 3.05 1.83
CA VAL A 79 -9.98 2.04 0.87
C VAL A 79 -11.40 1.57 1.17
N GLY A 80 -12.12 1.17 0.14
CA GLY A 80 -13.44 0.58 0.33
C GLY A 80 -14.59 1.58 0.31
N ARG A 81 -14.46 2.74 -0.34
CA ARG A 81 -15.59 3.68 -0.53
C ARG A 81 -16.62 3.17 -1.53
N GLY A 82 -16.20 2.61 -2.65
CA GLY A 82 -17.07 2.18 -3.75
C GLY A 82 -17.64 0.75 -3.73
N PRO A 83 -17.19 -0.21 -2.89
CA PRO A 83 -17.77 -1.54 -2.82
C PRO A 83 -19.23 -1.56 -2.39
N LEU A 84 -19.97 -2.59 -2.84
CA LEU A 84 -21.36 -2.88 -2.45
C LEU A 84 -21.45 -3.54 -1.08
N ALA A 85 -20.34 -4.10 -0.57
CA ALA A 85 -20.29 -4.83 0.69
C ALA A 85 -18.99 -4.55 1.48
N GLY A 86 -19.08 -4.71 2.79
CA GLY A 86 -17.96 -4.57 3.73
C GLY A 86 -17.66 -3.15 4.15
N PRO A 87 -16.71 -2.95 5.08
CA PRO A 87 -16.38 -1.66 5.69
C PRO A 87 -15.61 -0.73 4.74
N VAL A 88 -15.59 0.56 5.07
CA VAL A 88 -14.52 1.47 4.67
C VAL A 88 -13.40 1.39 5.72
N VAL A 89 -12.15 1.36 5.26
CA VAL A 89 -10.97 1.27 6.13
C VAL A 89 -10.06 2.43 5.78
N ALA A 90 -9.61 3.17 6.80
CA ALA A 90 -8.59 4.21 6.69
C ALA A 90 -7.34 3.79 7.46
N CYS A 91 -6.20 4.23 6.98
CA CYS A 91 -4.93 4.05 7.67
C CYS A 91 -4.21 5.39 7.81
N ALA A 92 -3.53 5.55 8.93
CA ALA A 92 -2.67 6.67 9.26
C ALA A 92 -1.28 6.11 9.59
N VAL A 93 -0.22 6.60 8.93
CA VAL A 93 1.15 6.09 9.08
C VAL A 93 2.12 7.23 9.34
N ILE A 94 2.92 7.13 10.41
CA ILE A 94 4.08 7.98 10.66
C ILE A 94 5.32 7.15 10.29
N LEU A 95 6.05 7.58 9.26
CA LEU A 95 7.32 6.97 8.88
C LEU A 95 8.50 7.67 9.57
N PRO A 96 9.65 7.00 9.76
CA PRO A 96 10.89 7.64 10.16
C PRO A 96 11.29 8.73 9.17
N LYS A 97 11.95 9.80 9.64
CA LYS A 97 12.41 10.91 8.77
C LYS A 97 13.42 10.45 7.70
N ASP A 98 14.20 9.45 8.01
CA ASP A 98 15.19 8.79 7.15
C ASP A 98 14.64 7.53 6.46
N CYS A 99 13.32 7.44 6.31
CA CYS A 99 12.66 6.29 5.71
C CYS A 99 13.33 5.84 4.41
N ASP A 100 13.71 4.56 4.34
CA ASP A 100 14.40 3.91 3.22
C ASP A 100 13.54 2.84 2.51
N ILE A 101 12.24 2.82 2.77
CA ILE A 101 11.33 1.83 2.17
C ILE A 101 11.17 2.13 0.68
N LEU A 102 11.70 1.23 -0.15
CA LEU A 102 11.59 1.30 -1.60
C LEU A 102 10.27 0.68 -2.09
N TYR A 103 9.90 0.99 -3.33
CA TYR A 103 8.77 0.44 -4.06
C TYR A 103 7.38 0.83 -3.50
N ILE A 104 7.28 1.69 -2.50
CA ILE A 104 5.99 2.30 -2.13
C ILE A 104 5.42 3.01 -3.36
N ASN A 105 4.16 2.73 -3.67
CA ASN A 105 3.44 3.31 -4.81
C ASN A 105 1.94 3.24 -4.54
N ASP A 106 1.13 3.89 -5.37
CA ASP A 106 -0.32 3.67 -5.45
C ASP A 106 -0.63 2.17 -5.36
N SER A 107 -1.36 1.77 -4.32
CA SER A 107 -1.61 0.36 -3.99
C SER A 107 -2.29 -0.41 -5.13
N LYS A 108 -3.00 0.27 -6.04
CA LYS A 108 -3.68 -0.31 -7.20
C LYS A 108 -2.70 -0.69 -8.32
N LYS A 109 -1.49 -0.09 -8.33
CA LYS A 109 -0.43 -0.38 -9.31
C LYS A 109 0.47 -1.53 -8.88
N LEU A 110 0.39 -1.95 -7.64
CA LEU A 110 1.18 -3.05 -7.08
C LEU A 110 0.47 -4.39 -7.25
N THR A 111 1.24 -5.46 -7.44
CA THR A 111 0.70 -6.83 -7.35
C THR A 111 0.32 -7.15 -5.90
N ALA A 112 -0.58 -8.11 -5.69
CA ALA A 112 -0.99 -8.53 -4.34
C ALA A 112 0.23 -8.96 -3.51
N ALA A 113 1.11 -9.80 -4.06
CA ALA A 113 2.33 -10.26 -3.38
C ALA A 113 3.26 -9.08 -2.98
N LYS A 114 3.42 -8.06 -3.86
CA LYS A 114 4.25 -6.89 -3.53
C LYS A 114 3.60 -5.99 -2.48
N ARG A 115 2.26 -5.89 -2.47
CA ARG A 115 1.55 -5.19 -1.39
C ARG A 115 1.71 -5.89 -0.04
N ASP A 116 1.61 -7.22 0.00
CA ASP A 116 1.80 -7.99 1.23
C ASP A 116 3.23 -7.86 1.76
N GLU A 117 4.24 -7.95 0.88
CA GLU A 117 5.65 -7.71 1.24
C GLU A 117 5.85 -6.31 1.85
N LEU A 118 5.32 -5.27 1.17
CA LEU A 118 5.45 -3.89 1.63
C LEU A 118 4.65 -3.62 2.90
N TYR A 119 3.50 -4.26 3.08
CA TYR A 119 2.74 -4.19 4.31
C TYR A 119 3.59 -4.61 5.51
N ASP A 120 4.26 -5.77 5.43
CA ASP A 120 5.10 -6.27 6.51
C ASP A 120 6.28 -5.33 6.79
N VAL A 121 6.94 -4.83 5.73
CA VAL A 121 8.04 -3.85 5.86
C VAL A 121 7.56 -2.53 6.48
N ILE A 122 6.39 -2.02 6.08
CA ILE A 122 5.83 -0.79 6.66
C ILE A 122 5.48 -1.00 8.13
N MET A 123 4.84 -2.11 8.49
CA MET A 123 4.47 -2.44 9.86
C MET A 123 5.68 -2.58 10.78
N GLU A 124 6.82 -3.06 10.26
CA GLU A 124 8.08 -3.20 11.00
C GLU A 124 8.80 -1.86 11.18
N LYS A 125 8.84 -1.02 10.12
CA LYS A 125 9.69 0.19 10.08
C LYS A 125 8.96 1.47 10.48
N ALA A 126 7.64 1.52 10.43
CA ALA A 126 6.89 2.72 10.79
C ALA A 126 7.08 3.08 12.27
N VAL A 127 7.13 4.36 12.57
CA VAL A 127 7.12 4.87 13.94
C VAL A 127 5.78 4.56 14.61
N SER A 128 4.68 4.73 13.86
CA SER A 128 3.34 4.40 14.32
C SER A 128 2.40 4.13 13.15
N VAL A 129 1.48 3.19 13.34
CA VAL A 129 0.42 2.85 12.39
C VAL A 129 -0.92 2.79 13.10
N GLY A 130 -1.87 3.59 12.65
CA GLY A 130 -3.24 3.57 13.15
C GLY A 130 -4.19 3.12 12.04
N ILE A 131 -5.11 2.20 12.36
CA ILE A 131 -6.14 1.70 11.44
C ILE A 131 -7.49 2.00 12.02
N GLY A 132 -8.33 2.71 11.25
CA GLY A 132 -9.72 3.01 11.58
C GLY A 132 -10.66 2.40 10.56
N MET A 133 -11.90 2.12 10.97
CA MET A 133 -12.92 1.57 10.07
C MET A 133 -14.30 2.02 10.45
N ALA A 134 -15.20 2.08 9.45
CA ALA A 134 -16.63 2.19 9.67
C ALA A 134 -17.35 1.04 8.96
N SER A 135 -18.28 0.40 9.66
CA SER A 135 -19.01 -0.76 9.16
C SER A 135 -19.98 -0.38 8.04
N HIS A 136 -20.52 -1.39 7.37
CA HIS A 136 -21.57 -1.20 6.35
C HIS A 136 -22.82 -0.54 6.93
N GLU A 137 -23.25 -0.91 8.15
CA GLU A 137 -24.36 -0.26 8.83
C GLU A 137 -24.08 1.23 9.08
N ARG A 138 -22.86 1.53 9.54
CA ARG A 138 -22.46 2.92 9.78
C ARG A 138 -22.42 3.74 8.49
N ILE A 139 -21.99 3.11 7.37
CA ILE A 139 -22.04 3.74 6.04
C ILE A 139 -23.48 4.06 5.63
N ASP A 140 -24.42 3.13 5.85
CA ASP A 140 -25.84 3.33 5.53
C ASP A 140 -26.50 4.40 6.42
N GLU A 141 -26.06 4.53 7.68
CA GLU A 141 -26.56 5.50 8.64
C GLU A 141 -26.13 6.95 8.34
N ILE A 142 -24.82 7.18 8.07
CA ILE A 142 -24.24 8.54 7.99
C ILE A 142 -23.69 8.89 6.61
N ASN A 143 -23.85 8.06 5.62
CA ASN A 143 -23.26 8.04 4.26
C ASN A 143 -21.76 7.75 4.23
N ILE A 144 -21.28 7.38 3.03
CA ILE A 144 -19.88 6.96 2.83
C ILE A 144 -18.85 8.06 3.11
N LEU A 145 -19.17 9.33 2.85
CA LEU A 145 -18.24 10.43 3.09
C LEU A 145 -17.99 10.61 4.59
N GLN A 146 -19.06 10.68 5.38
CA GLN A 146 -18.96 10.84 6.84
C GLN A 146 -18.34 9.61 7.50
N ALA A 147 -18.68 8.40 7.03
CA ALA A 147 -18.07 7.16 7.48
C ALA A 147 -16.57 7.10 7.18
N THR A 148 -16.13 7.61 6.02
CA THR A 148 -14.71 7.74 5.68
C THR A 148 -14.00 8.68 6.65
N TYR A 149 -14.55 9.85 6.92
CA TYR A 149 -13.98 10.79 7.89
C TYR A 149 -13.93 10.21 9.31
N GLU A 150 -14.95 9.45 9.71
CA GLU A 150 -14.95 8.76 11.00
C GLU A 150 -13.82 7.73 11.07
N ALA A 151 -13.63 6.90 10.04
CA ALA A 151 -12.54 5.95 9.97
C ALA A 151 -11.16 6.64 10.00
N MET A 152 -11.00 7.77 9.28
CA MET A 152 -9.75 8.55 9.30
C MET A 152 -9.44 9.12 10.70
N ARG A 153 -10.44 9.69 11.38
CA ARG A 153 -10.26 10.19 12.76
C ARG A 153 -9.88 9.06 13.73
N GLN A 154 -10.52 7.90 13.60
CA GLN A 154 -10.13 6.71 14.40
C GLN A 154 -8.69 6.28 14.13
N ALA A 155 -8.25 6.30 12.86
CA ALA A 155 -6.88 5.96 12.50
C ALA A 155 -5.87 6.94 13.13
N ILE A 156 -6.13 8.25 13.03
CA ILE A 156 -5.28 9.29 13.66
C ILE A 156 -5.23 9.12 15.17
N GLY A 157 -6.38 8.89 15.81
CA GLY A 157 -6.48 8.77 17.27
C GLY A 157 -5.78 7.53 17.85
N LYS A 158 -5.37 6.57 17.02
CA LYS A 158 -4.60 5.38 17.43
C LYS A 158 -3.09 5.54 17.31
N LEU A 159 -2.62 6.67 16.78
CA LEU A 159 -1.19 6.91 16.63
C LEU A 159 -0.54 7.30 17.98
N ASP A 160 0.60 6.67 18.27
CA ASP A 160 1.49 7.01 19.37
C ASP A 160 2.94 6.93 18.85
N PRO A 161 3.66 8.06 18.77
CA PRO A 161 3.25 9.43 19.15
C PRO A 161 2.14 10.02 18.28
N ALA A 162 1.39 10.97 18.84
CA ALA A 162 0.37 11.72 18.10
C ALA A 162 1.04 12.56 16.99
N PRO A 163 0.41 12.67 15.80
CA PRO A 163 0.94 13.50 14.72
C PRO A 163 0.76 14.99 15.01
N ASP A 164 1.67 15.81 14.52
CA ASP A 164 1.60 17.28 14.54
C ASP A 164 1.32 17.89 13.16
N LEU A 165 1.35 17.06 12.10
CA LEU A 165 0.92 17.39 10.74
C LEU A 165 0.37 16.14 10.04
N THR A 166 -0.69 16.29 9.26
CA THR A 166 -1.20 15.23 8.38
C THR A 166 -1.09 15.59 6.91
N LEU A 167 -0.64 14.63 6.10
CA LEU A 167 -0.71 14.61 4.64
C LEU A 167 -1.85 13.69 4.24
N ASN A 168 -2.89 14.23 3.63
CA ASN A 168 -4.11 13.48 3.35
C ASN A 168 -4.27 13.28 1.84
N ASP A 169 -4.74 12.09 1.39
CA ASP A 169 -5.13 11.95 -0.03
C ASP A 169 -6.41 12.75 -0.32
N ALA A 170 -6.23 13.86 -1.02
CA ALA A 170 -7.24 14.76 -1.59
C ALA A 170 -8.28 15.40 -0.63
N VAL A 171 -8.29 15.10 0.68
CA VAL A 171 -9.33 15.59 1.60
C VAL A 171 -8.78 16.36 2.79
N THR A 172 -9.61 17.26 3.34
CA THR A 172 -9.44 17.81 4.69
C THR A 172 -10.43 17.11 5.60
N ILE A 173 -9.97 16.56 6.72
CA ILE A 173 -10.75 15.74 7.63
C ILE A 173 -11.39 16.64 8.69
N PRO A 174 -12.74 16.76 8.74
CA PRO A 174 -13.42 17.56 9.76
C PRO A 174 -13.16 17.04 11.17
N GLY A 175 -12.99 17.94 12.15
CA GLY A 175 -12.78 17.58 13.55
C GLY A 175 -11.37 17.07 13.86
N VAL A 176 -10.39 17.41 13.02
CA VAL A 176 -8.96 17.21 13.26
C VAL A 176 -8.30 18.57 13.35
N ASP A 177 -7.83 18.97 14.54
CA ASP A 177 -7.38 20.34 14.85
C ASP A 177 -5.90 20.59 14.56
N ILE A 178 -5.13 19.57 14.16
CA ILE A 178 -3.74 19.70 13.71
C ILE A 178 -3.68 20.16 12.26
N LYS A 179 -2.53 20.69 11.83
CA LYS A 179 -2.33 21.12 10.45
C LYS A 179 -2.53 19.97 9.48
N GLN A 180 -3.35 20.21 8.46
CA GLN A 180 -3.65 19.26 7.40
C GLN A 180 -3.20 19.79 6.04
N VAL A 181 -2.62 18.92 5.22
CA VAL A 181 -2.20 19.22 3.84
C VAL A 181 -2.87 18.22 2.89
N PRO A 182 -3.96 18.61 2.23
CA PRO A 182 -4.60 17.75 1.24
C PRO A 182 -3.78 17.72 -0.06
N ILE A 183 -3.48 16.52 -0.56
CA ILE A 183 -2.63 16.29 -1.74
C ILE A 183 -3.41 15.45 -2.74
N ILE A 184 -3.80 16.04 -3.86
CA ILE A 184 -4.50 15.30 -4.94
C ILE A 184 -3.58 14.21 -5.51
N LYS A 185 -4.04 12.96 -5.49
CA LYS A 185 -3.26 11.74 -5.80
C LYS A 185 -2.05 11.63 -4.87
N GLY A 186 -2.27 11.81 -3.59
CA GLY A 186 -1.25 11.81 -2.55
C GLY A 186 -0.54 10.46 -2.45
N ASP A 187 -1.25 9.36 -2.65
CA ASP A 187 -0.74 7.99 -2.69
C ASP A 187 0.41 7.76 -3.71
N ALA A 188 0.42 8.57 -4.78
CA ALA A 188 1.49 8.56 -5.80
C ALA A 188 2.53 9.69 -5.62
N LYS A 189 2.41 10.56 -4.61
CA LYS A 189 3.23 11.77 -4.46
C LYS A 189 3.90 11.93 -3.09
N SER A 190 3.39 11.26 -2.06
CA SER A 190 3.92 11.26 -0.69
C SER A 190 4.19 9.82 -0.27
N ILE A 191 5.38 9.57 0.28
CA ILE A 191 5.75 8.24 0.74
C ILE A 191 4.88 7.78 1.92
N SER A 192 4.51 8.71 2.80
CA SER A 192 3.67 8.42 3.97
C SER A 192 2.23 8.09 3.57
N ILE A 193 1.65 8.83 2.59
CA ILE A 193 0.31 8.52 2.08
C ILE A 193 0.33 7.19 1.31
N GLY A 194 1.37 6.94 0.50
CA GLY A 194 1.53 5.67 -0.22
C GLY A 194 1.66 4.47 0.73
N ALA A 195 2.37 4.64 1.86
CA ALA A 195 2.42 3.63 2.91
C ALA A 195 1.04 3.38 3.54
N ALA A 196 0.29 4.45 3.87
CA ALA A 196 -1.07 4.35 4.41
C ALA A 196 -2.01 3.64 3.43
N SER A 197 -1.92 3.96 2.13
CA SER A 197 -2.68 3.30 1.05
C SER A 197 -2.46 1.79 1.02
N ILE A 198 -1.19 1.35 1.09
CA ILE A 198 -0.83 -0.07 1.09
C ILE A 198 -1.40 -0.77 2.32
N VAL A 199 -1.20 -0.20 3.52
CA VAL A 199 -1.68 -0.80 4.77
C VAL A 199 -3.20 -0.88 4.80
N ALA A 200 -3.90 0.19 4.44
CA ALA A 200 -5.36 0.17 4.35
C ALA A 200 -5.86 -0.90 3.37
N LYS A 201 -5.23 -0.98 2.17
CA LYS A 201 -5.61 -1.92 1.12
C LYS A 201 -5.42 -3.37 1.55
N VAL A 202 -4.26 -3.73 2.09
CA VAL A 202 -3.98 -5.10 2.54
C VAL A 202 -4.89 -5.49 3.69
N THR A 203 -5.08 -4.60 4.67
CA THR A 203 -5.98 -4.85 5.82
C THR A 203 -7.40 -5.15 5.34
N ARG A 204 -7.96 -4.29 4.48
CA ARG A 204 -9.33 -4.51 3.99
C ARG A 204 -9.43 -5.75 3.10
N ASP A 205 -8.47 -5.99 2.24
CA ASP A 205 -8.50 -7.15 1.35
C ASP A 205 -8.47 -8.47 2.13
N ARG A 206 -7.68 -8.55 3.22
CA ARG A 206 -7.66 -9.71 4.14
C ARG A 206 -9.02 -9.90 4.82
N MET A 207 -9.65 -8.83 5.31
CA MET A 207 -11.01 -8.90 5.88
C MET A 207 -12.03 -9.43 4.86
N MET A 208 -11.95 -8.99 3.59
CA MET A 208 -12.87 -9.46 2.56
C MET A 208 -12.66 -10.93 2.18
N VAL A 209 -11.43 -11.46 2.32
CA VAL A 209 -11.16 -12.90 2.19
C VAL A 209 -11.80 -13.69 3.34
N GLU A 210 -11.73 -13.18 4.57
CA GLU A 210 -12.40 -13.79 5.71
C GLU A 210 -13.94 -13.77 5.55
N TYR A 211 -14.50 -12.67 5.06
CA TYR A 211 -15.94 -12.59 4.76
C TYR A 211 -16.38 -13.54 3.65
N ASP A 212 -15.53 -13.90 2.69
CA ASP A 212 -15.85 -14.90 1.68
C ASP A 212 -16.08 -16.29 2.27
N ASN A 213 -15.31 -16.62 3.34
CA ASN A 213 -15.49 -17.86 4.07
C ASN A 213 -16.79 -17.88 4.92
N ILE A 214 -17.17 -16.71 5.48
CA ILE A 214 -18.37 -16.58 6.33
C ILE A 214 -19.64 -16.48 5.47
N TYR A 215 -19.56 -15.81 4.34
CA TYR A 215 -20.67 -15.56 3.40
C TYR A 215 -20.29 -16.03 1.99
N PRO A 216 -20.25 -17.35 1.75
CA PRO A 216 -19.84 -17.89 0.45
C PRO A 216 -20.86 -17.56 -0.65
N GLY A 217 -20.39 -17.57 -1.89
CA GLY A 217 -21.24 -17.39 -3.09
C GLY A 217 -21.20 -15.99 -3.70
N TYR A 218 -20.68 -14.97 -2.98
CA TYR A 218 -20.55 -13.61 -3.52
C TYR A 218 -19.19 -13.33 -4.15
N GLY A 219 -18.18 -14.20 -3.94
CA GLY A 219 -16.83 -14.08 -4.47
C GLY A 219 -16.03 -12.92 -3.84
N PHE A 220 -16.24 -12.63 -2.56
CA PHE A 220 -15.58 -11.53 -1.84
C PHE A 220 -14.05 -11.68 -1.81
N ALA A 221 -13.53 -12.91 -1.80
CA ALA A 221 -12.10 -13.16 -1.89
C ALA A 221 -11.49 -12.65 -3.21
N SER A 222 -12.25 -12.61 -4.29
CA SER A 222 -11.83 -12.10 -5.60
C SER A 222 -12.17 -10.62 -5.75
N ASN A 223 -13.46 -10.26 -5.66
CA ASN A 223 -13.98 -8.94 -5.99
C ASN A 223 -13.83 -7.91 -4.86
N LYS A 224 -13.46 -8.32 -3.64
CA LYS A 224 -13.30 -7.47 -2.45
C LYS A 224 -14.56 -6.62 -2.13
N GLY A 225 -15.74 -7.13 -2.51
CA GLY A 225 -17.02 -6.47 -2.33
C GLY A 225 -17.38 -5.45 -3.42
N TYR A 226 -16.53 -5.25 -4.43
CA TYR A 226 -16.86 -4.40 -5.58
C TYR A 226 -17.91 -5.07 -6.46
N GLY A 227 -18.74 -4.25 -7.14
CA GLY A 227 -19.82 -4.71 -8.02
C GLY A 227 -19.33 -5.29 -9.33
N SER A 228 -18.58 -6.42 -9.28
CA SER A 228 -18.27 -7.20 -10.47
C SER A 228 -19.54 -7.87 -11.02
N ALA A 229 -19.50 -8.31 -12.28
CA ALA A 229 -20.63 -8.99 -12.90
C ALA A 229 -21.08 -10.23 -12.09
N GLU A 230 -20.11 -11.00 -11.56
CA GLU A 230 -20.35 -12.18 -10.73
C GLU A 230 -20.98 -11.80 -9.39
N HIS A 231 -20.50 -10.72 -8.75
CA HIS A 231 -21.06 -10.25 -7.48
C HIS A 231 -22.51 -9.77 -7.64
N ILE A 232 -22.78 -8.96 -8.69
CA ILE A 232 -24.13 -8.48 -8.99
C ILE A 232 -25.06 -9.65 -9.32
N LYS A 233 -24.57 -10.67 -10.07
CA LYS A 233 -25.32 -11.88 -10.36
C LYS A 233 -25.67 -12.64 -9.08
N ALA A 234 -24.69 -12.88 -8.21
CA ALA A 234 -24.91 -13.54 -6.93
C ALA A 234 -25.93 -12.77 -6.08
N LEU A 235 -25.82 -11.45 -6.02
CA LEU A 235 -26.73 -10.59 -5.27
C LEU A 235 -28.20 -10.76 -5.76
N LYS A 236 -28.43 -10.90 -7.06
CA LYS A 236 -29.77 -11.15 -7.65
C LYS A 236 -30.29 -12.56 -7.39
N GLU A 237 -29.42 -13.57 -7.36
CA GLU A 237 -29.81 -14.97 -7.24
C GLU A 237 -30.04 -15.42 -5.79
N ILE A 238 -29.18 -14.97 -4.87
CA ILE A 238 -29.20 -15.41 -3.47
C ILE A 238 -29.52 -14.27 -2.45
N GLY A 239 -29.78 -13.05 -2.95
CA GLY A 239 -30.08 -11.88 -2.11
C GLY A 239 -28.85 -11.27 -1.43
N PRO A 240 -29.00 -10.23 -0.60
CA PRO A 240 -27.90 -9.59 0.09
C PRO A 240 -27.43 -10.40 1.31
N SER A 241 -26.12 -10.47 1.52
CA SER A 241 -25.53 -10.94 2.79
C SER A 241 -25.61 -9.86 3.87
N PRO A 242 -25.39 -10.22 5.16
CA PRO A 242 -25.42 -9.25 6.26
C PRO A 242 -24.42 -8.10 6.15
N ILE A 243 -23.37 -8.21 5.34
CA ILE A 243 -22.36 -7.15 5.17
C ILE A 243 -22.58 -6.25 3.94
N HIS A 244 -23.67 -6.44 3.19
CA HIS A 244 -24.00 -5.55 2.08
C HIS A 244 -24.49 -4.19 2.59
N ARG A 245 -24.15 -3.14 1.84
CA ARG A 245 -24.59 -1.76 2.11
C ARG A 245 -25.95 -1.54 1.47
N ALA A 246 -27.00 -1.46 2.27
CA ALA A 246 -28.37 -1.31 1.77
C ALA A 246 -28.51 -0.10 0.83
N SER A 247 -27.86 1.03 1.19
CA SER A 247 -27.86 2.25 0.40
C SER A 247 -27.15 2.12 -0.96
N PHE A 248 -26.30 1.09 -1.18
CA PHE A 248 -25.53 0.90 -2.41
C PHE A 248 -26.15 -0.13 -3.35
N ILE A 249 -27.01 -1.03 -2.83
CA ILE A 249 -27.50 -2.18 -3.60
C ILE A 249 -28.92 -2.02 -4.11
N HIS A 250 -29.66 -0.97 -3.72
CA HIS A 250 -31.08 -0.77 -4.07
C HIS A 250 -31.37 -0.77 -5.58
N ASN A 251 -30.38 -0.50 -6.43
CA ASN A 251 -30.54 -0.56 -7.89
C ASN A 251 -30.29 -1.96 -8.48
N PHE A 252 -29.87 -2.93 -7.69
CA PHE A 252 -29.51 -4.26 -8.15
C PHE A 252 -30.48 -5.36 -7.70
N ILE A 253 -31.32 -5.06 -6.69
CA ILE A 253 -32.30 -5.98 -6.09
C ILE A 253 -33.69 -5.38 -6.10
#